data_a3e88454a2d495647c9e7df628b0e5bd
#
_entry.id   a3e88454a2d495647c9e7df628b0e5bd
#
_cell.length_a   1.000
_cell.length_b   1.000
_cell.length_c   1.000
_cell.angle_alpha   90.00
_cell.angle_beta   90.00
_cell.angle_gamma   90.00
#
_symmetry.space_group_name_H-M   'P 1'
#
loop_
_entity.id
_entity.type
_entity.pdbx_description
1 polymer ?
#
loop_
_entity_poly.entity_id
_entity_poly.type
_entity_poly.pdbx_seq_one_letter_code
_entity_poly.pdbx_strand_id
1 'polypeptide(L)'
;MAVDQSKIRNFCIIAHIDHGKSTLADRIIQKTGTLTDREMQEQVLDNMDLERERGITIKSQAVRIVYKAKDGEEYIFNLIDTPGHVDFNYEVSRSLAACEGAVLVVDAAQGIEAQTLANVYLALDHDLEIMPVINKIDLPSAEPERVKTEIEDVIGIEAEDAPLISAKNGINIEDVLEQIAAKIPAPSGDPEGPLQGLIFDSIYDAYKGVIIFARIKEGTIRPGTKMKMMASGAVAEVVEVGIFGASQYIPAEELSAGMVGYVTASLKNVHDTTVGDTITDADNPCAEPLPGYKKVNPMVFCGLYPTDGAKYPDLRDALEKLQLNDASLQFEPETSVALGFGFRCGFLGLLHLEIIQERLEREYNLDLVTTAPGVVYRVYKTDGTMIELTNPSNLPDPSQIDYMEEPIVSAEIMVTSDYVGAIMGLCQERRGVYIGMEYIEEGRAVLRYELPLNEIIYDFFDALKSRSRGYASLDYEMKGYQQSELVKLDILINKEEVDALSFIVHAETAYERGRKMCSKLKEEIPRHLFEIPIQAAVGSKIISRETVKAMRKDVLAKCYGGDISRKRKLLEKQKQGKKRMRQVGNVEIPQEAFMSVLKLDED
;
A
#
# COMPACT_ATOMS: atom_id res chain seq x y z
N MET A 1 33.89 -18.39 -12.21
CA MET A 1 33.77 -19.81 -11.76
C MET A 1 32.27 -20.09 -11.70
N ALA A 2 31.85 -21.24 -12.25
CA ALA A 2 30.45 -21.66 -12.10
C ALA A 2 30.10 -21.76 -10.60
N VAL A 3 29.02 -21.16 -10.21
CA VAL A 3 28.55 -21.20 -8.81
C VAL A 3 27.96 -22.58 -8.56
N ASP A 4 28.41 -23.25 -7.48
CA ASP A 4 27.81 -24.53 -7.08
C ASP A 4 26.40 -24.31 -6.58
N GLN A 5 25.41 -24.76 -7.36
CA GLN A 5 23.98 -24.60 -7.07
C GLN A 5 23.59 -25.20 -5.70
N SER A 6 24.25 -26.28 -5.26
CA SER A 6 23.97 -26.90 -3.97
C SER A 6 24.27 -25.98 -2.77
N LYS A 7 25.08 -24.95 -2.98
CA LYS A 7 25.47 -23.95 -1.97
C LYS A 7 24.65 -22.67 -2.02
N ILE A 8 23.70 -22.56 -2.93
CA ILE A 8 22.81 -21.40 -3.02
C ILE A 8 21.62 -21.58 -2.06
N ARG A 9 21.22 -20.48 -1.41
CA ARG A 9 19.99 -20.37 -0.59
C ARG A 9 19.29 -19.10 -0.96
N ASN A 10 18.12 -19.22 -1.62
CA ASN A 10 17.27 -18.09 -1.94
C ASN A 10 16.14 -18.05 -0.91
N PHE A 11 16.08 -17.00 -0.13
CA PHE A 11 15.09 -16.87 0.92
C PHE A 11 14.63 -15.42 1.11
N CYS A 12 13.45 -15.30 1.65
CA CYS A 12 12.90 -14.02 2.09
C CYS A 12 12.71 -14.02 3.61
N ILE A 13 12.47 -12.83 4.17
CA ILE A 13 12.06 -12.67 5.56
C ILE A 13 10.62 -12.21 5.58
N ILE A 14 9.73 -12.99 6.22
CA ILE A 14 8.33 -12.66 6.42
C ILE A 14 8.08 -12.40 7.90
N ALA A 15 7.31 -11.37 8.20
CA ALA A 15 7.01 -10.96 9.57
C ALA A 15 5.77 -10.07 9.60
N HIS A 16 5.15 -9.96 10.76
CA HIS A 16 4.23 -8.87 11.03
C HIS A 16 4.99 -7.54 11.17
N ILE A 17 4.29 -6.42 11.00
CA ILE A 17 4.83 -5.07 11.22
C ILE A 17 5.43 -5.01 12.64
N ASP A 18 6.57 -4.36 12.79
CA ASP A 18 7.30 -4.19 14.06
C ASP A 18 7.85 -5.48 14.70
N HIS A 19 7.72 -6.66 14.11
CA HIS A 19 8.37 -7.89 14.64
C HIS A 19 9.90 -7.91 14.47
N GLY A 20 10.46 -6.95 13.71
CA GLY A 20 11.90 -6.75 13.58
C GLY A 20 12.53 -7.37 12.33
N LYS A 21 11.75 -7.47 11.24
CA LYS A 21 12.19 -7.96 9.93
C LYS A 21 13.43 -7.22 9.41
N SER A 22 13.35 -5.91 9.20
CA SER A 22 14.45 -5.09 8.65
C SER A 22 15.65 -5.07 9.60
N THR A 23 15.41 -5.09 10.92
CA THR A 23 16.49 -5.20 11.92
C THR A 23 17.24 -6.53 11.81
N LEU A 24 16.52 -7.65 11.55
CA LEU A 24 17.17 -8.95 11.32
C LEU A 24 17.98 -8.95 10.02
N ALA A 25 17.43 -8.40 8.94
CA ALA A 25 18.15 -8.26 7.66
C ALA A 25 19.46 -7.47 7.83
N ASP A 26 19.44 -6.35 8.53
CA ASP A 26 20.63 -5.58 8.87
C ASP A 26 21.67 -6.39 9.64
N ARG A 27 21.23 -7.19 10.62
CA ARG A 27 22.14 -8.04 11.40
C ARG A 27 22.75 -9.18 10.59
N ILE A 28 22.00 -9.76 9.67
CA ILE A 28 22.50 -10.75 8.72
C ILE A 28 23.61 -10.14 7.86
N ILE A 29 23.36 -8.96 7.26
CA ILE A 29 24.32 -8.24 6.42
C ILE A 29 25.57 -7.85 7.21
N GLN A 30 25.42 -7.36 8.44
CA GLN A 30 26.51 -6.99 9.32
C GLN A 30 27.36 -8.21 9.73
N LYS A 31 26.70 -9.28 10.18
CA LYS A 31 27.38 -10.48 10.73
C LYS A 31 28.17 -11.21 9.65
N THR A 32 27.72 -11.19 8.41
CA THR A 32 28.40 -11.80 7.26
C THR A 32 29.52 -10.93 6.68
N GLY A 33 29.67 -9.69 7.17
CA GLY A 33 30.70 -8.77 6.68
C GLY A 33 30.47 -8.30 5.24
N THR A 34 29.25 -8.38 4.75
CA THR A 34 28.87 -7.91 3.40
C THR A 34 29.07 -6.40 3.26
N LEU A 35 28.84 -5.67 4.36
CA LEU A 35 29.19 -4.25 4.53
C LEU A 35 30.12 -4.09 5.74
N THR A 36 31.01 -3.10 5.66
CA THR A 36 31.84 -2.72 6.80
C THR A 36 31.01 -1.97 7.85
N ASP A 37 31.46 -1.97 9.11
CA ASP A 37 30.77 -1.24 10.20
C ASP A 37 30.61 0.28 9.91
N ARG A 38 31.44 0.85 9.03
CA ARG A 38 31.35 2.25 8.62
C ARG A 38 30.29 2.51 7.55
N GLU A 39 29.97 1.49 6.76
CA GLU A 39 28.97 1.54 5.68
C GLU A 39 27.59 1.12 6.18
N MET A 40 27.54 0.45 7.35
CA MET A 40 26.27 0.05 7.97
C MET A 40 25.48 1.27 8.41
N GLN A 41 24.22 1.30 7.99
CA GLN A 41 23.18 2.22 8.43
C GLN A 41 22.02 1.42 8.97
N GLU A 42 21.15 2.02 9.75
CA GLU A 42 19.88 1.38 10.12
C GLU A 42 19.01 1.23 8.87
N GLN A 43 18.39 0.06 8.70
CA GLN A 43 17.54 -0.28 7.56
C GLN A 43 18.29 -0.13 6.22
N VAL A 44 19.42 -0.81 6.12
CA VAL A 44 20.32 -0.73 4.94
C VAL A 44 19.64 -1.11 3.62
N LEU A 45 18.67 -2.03 3.66
CA LEU A 45 17.91 -2.45 2.48
C LEU A 45 16.77 -1.47 2.13
N ASP A 46 16.31 -0.66 3.08
CA ASP A 46 15.29 0.35 2.85
C ASP A 46 15.92 1.57 2.16
N ASN A 47 15.89 1.58 0.83
CA ASN A 47 16.59 2.60 0.03
C ASN A 47 15.84 3.93 -0.10
N MET A 48 14.54 3.95 0.19
CA MET A 48 13.74 5.16 0.17
C MET A 48 13.77 5.87 1.52
N ASP A 49 13.87 7.20 1.50
CA ASP A 49 13.74 8.00 2.73
C ASP A 49 12.41 7.74 3.44
N LEU A 50 11.34 7.53 2.67
CA LEU A 50 10.00 7.20 3.17
C LEU A 50 9.95 5.87 3.93
N GLU A 51 10.68 4.85 3.48
CA GLU A 51 10.77 3.56 4.18
C GLU A 51 11.37 3.74 5.56
N ARG A 52 12.47 4.50 5.63
CA ARG A 52 13.18 4.78 6.90
C ARG A 52 12.36 5.66 7.84
N GLU A 53 11.69 6.70 7.33
CA GLU A 53 10.85 7.59 8.13
C GLU A 53 9.65 6.87 8.74
N ARG A 54 9.02 5.96 7.96
CA ARG A 54 7.84 5.21 8.38
C ARG A 54 8.16 3.89 9.08
N GLY A 55 9.41 3.43 9.01
CA GLY A 55 9.85 2.15 9.59
C GLY A 55 9.27 0.93 8.90
N ILE A 56 8.88 1.04 7.63
CA ILE A 56 8.27 -0.04 6.84
C ILE A 56 9.00 -0.23 5.51
N THR A 57 9.18 -1.47 5.08
CA THR A 57 9.63 -1.77 3.73
C THR A 57 8.47 -1.60 2.76
N ILE A 58 8.67 -0.79 1.73
CA ILE A 58 7.67 -0.51 0.68
C ILE A 58 7.96 -1.37 -0.54
N LYS A 59 9.24 -1.42 -0.95
CA LYS A 59 9.68 -2.15 -2.14
C LYS A 59 10.63 -3.26 -1.79
N SER A 60 10.45 -4.43 -2.40
CA SER A 60 11.34 -5.58 -2.22
C SER A 60 12.75 -5.24 -2.69
N GLN A 61 13.73 -5.60 -1.88
CA GLN A 61 15.15 -5.47 -2.19
C GLN A 61 15.82 -6.82 -2.14
N ALA A 62 16.76 -7.06 -3.05
CA ALA A 62 17.53 -8.29 -3.07
C ALA A 62 19.01 -8.01 -2.76
N VAL A 63 19.64 -8.86 -1.98
CA VAL A 63 21.06 -8.78 -1.69
C VAL A 63 21.69 -10.17 -1.70
N ARG A 64 22.83 -10.30 -2.36
CA ARG A 64 23.66 -11.51 -2.32
C ARG A 64 24.71 -11.40 -1.22
N ILE A 65 24.73 -12.41 -0.38
CA ILE A 65 25.60 -12.52 0.80
C ILE A 65 26.42 -13.80 0.66
N VAL A 66 27.69 -13.75 1.00
CA VAL A 66 28.53 -14.93 1.11
C VAL A 66 28.72 -15.27 2.60
N TYR A 67 28.31 -16.47 2.98
CA TYR A 67 28.41 -16.94 4.37
C TYR A 67 29.29 -18.17 4.49
N LYS A 68 30.26 -18.10 5.36
CA LYS A 68 31.10 -19.25 5.72
C LYS A 68 30.52 -19.93 6.95
N ALA A 69 29.91 -21.10 6.74
CA ALA A 69 29.23 -21.84 7.79
C ALA A 69 30.21 -22.62 8.69
N LYS A 70 29.73 -23.14 9.82
CA LYS A 70 30.50 -23.91 10.78
C LYS A 70 31.00 -25.25 10.21
N ASP A 71 30.37 -25.76 9.15
CA ASP A 71 30.83 -26.94 8.40
C ASP A 71 32.10 -26.66 7.58
N GLY A 72 32.51 -25.39 7.48
CA GLY A 72 33.68 -24.94 6.74
C GLY A 72 33.43 -24.62 5.29
N GLU A 73 32.20 -24.82 4.80
CA GLU A 73 31.75 -24.53 3.43
C GLU A 73 31.30 -23.06 3.29
N GLU A 74 31.38 -22.55 2.06
CA GLU A 74 30.85 -21.23 1.72
C GLU A 74 29.51 -21.36 1.03
N TYR A 75 28.52 -20.71 1.58
CA TYR A 75 27.16 -20.61 1.05
C TYR A 75 26.91 -19.25 0.42
N ILE A 76 26.07 -19.22 -0.61
CA ILE A 76 25.59 -18.02 -1.25
C ILE A 76 24.14 -17.82 -0.83
N PHE A 77 23.90 -16.81 -0.03
CA PHE A 77 22.57 -16.41 0.41
C PHE A 77 22.06 -15.27 -0.47
N ASN A 78 20.95 -15.48 -1.15
CA ASN A 78 20.21 -14.43 -1.81
C ASN A 78 19.02 -14.08 -0.91
N LEU A 79 19.18 -13.03 -0.12
CA LEU A 79 18.13 -12.49 0.73
C LEU A 79 17.27 -11.55 -0.12
N ILE A 80 15.97 -11.81 -0.16
CA ILE A 80 14.96 -10.92 -0.76
C ILE A 80 14.13 -10.36 0.39
N ASP A 81 14.31 -9.07 0.69
CA ASP A 81 13.51 -8.38 1.71
C ASP A 81 12.13 -8.06 1.15
N THR A 82 11.08 -8.31 1.94
CA THR A 82 9.69 -8.19 1.52
C THR A 82 8.97 -7.14 2.34
N PRO A 83 7.97 -6.43 1.79
CA PRO A 83 7.07 -5.60 2.60
C PRO A 83 6.36 -6.43 3.68
N GLY A 84 5.98 -5.79 4.78
CA GLY A 84 5.23 -6.43 5.87
C GLY A 84 3.76 -5.99 5.98
N HIS A 85 3.29 -5.07 5.14
CA HIS A 85 1.95 -4.50 5.23
C HIS A 85 0.97 -5.15 4.24
N VAL A 86 -0.30 -5.27 4.63
CA VAL A 86 -1.36 -5.90 3.81
C VAL A 86 -1.52 -5.29 2.43
N ASP A 87 -1.38 -3.97 2.29
CA ASP A 87 -1.47 -3.26 1.00
C ASP A 87 -0.42 -3.74 -0.01
N PHE A 88 0.68 -4.35 0.46
CA PHE A 88 1.78 -4.83 -0.37
C PHE A 88 1.84 -6.35 -0.51
N ASN A 89 0.78 -7.08 -0.20
CA ASN A 89 0.72 -8.55 -0.35
C ASN A 89 1.12 -9.02 -1.76
N TYR A 90 0.87 -8.19 -2.77
CA TYR A 90 1.29 -8.47 -4.14
C TYR A 90 2.83 -8.45 -4.30
N GLU A 91 3.52 -7.49 -3.69
CA GLU A 91 5.00 -7.43 -3.67
C GLU A 91 5.58 -8.63 -2.89
N VAL A 92 4.92 -9.00 -1.78
CA VAL A 92 5.29 -10.20 -0.99
C VAL A 92 5.20 -11.45 -1.85
N SER A 93 4.06 -11.70 -2.50
CA SER A 93 3.86 -12.89 -3.35
C SER A 93 4.91 -13.01 -4.48
N ARG A 94 5.30 -11.89 -5.08
CA ARG A 94 6.36 -11.87 -6.11
C ARG A 94 7.72 -12.29 -5.57
N SER A 95 8.07 -11.78 -4.41
CA SER A 95 9.34 -12.09 -3.75
C SER A 95 9.41 -13.54 -3.31
N LEU A 96 8.29 -14.07 -2.78
CA LEU A 96 8.15 -15.47 -2.39
C LEU A 96 8.40 -16.41 -3.57
N ALA A 97 7.85 -16.13 -4.75
CA ALA A 97 8.04 -16.98 -5.94
C ALA A 97 9.50 -17.06 -6.44
N ALA A 98 10.35 -16.11 -6.02
CA ALA A 98 11.79 -16.13 -6.34
C ALA A 98 12.61 -16.92 -5.33
N CYS A 99 12.03 -17.40 -4.23
CA CYS A 99 12.68 -18.07 -3.12
C CYS A 99 12.42 -19.58 -3.09
N GLU A 100 13.22 -20.30 -2.32
CA GLU A 100 13.04 -21.69 -1.90
C GLU A 100 12.67 -21.78 -0.41
N GLY A 101 12.84 -20.70 0.37
CA GLY A 101 12.47 -20.68 1.78
C GLY A 101 12.09 -19.30 2.29
N ALA A 102 11.41 -19.29 3.43
CA ALA A 102 10.99 -18.09 4.13
C ALA A 102 11.41 -18.15 5.60
N VAL A 103 12.09 -17.12 6.08
CA VAL A 103 12.41 -16.93 7.50
C VAL A 103 11.24 -16.20 8.14
N LEU A 104 10.47 -16.90 8.96
CA LEU A 104 9.32 -16.36 9.68
C LEU A 104 9.76 -15.75 11.01
N VAL A 105 9.72 -14.42 11.13
CA VAL A 105 10.10 -13.71 12.36
C VAL A 105 8.85 -13.44 13.20
N VAL A 106 8.85 -13.98 14.42
CA VAL A 106 7.75 -13.80 15.40
C VAL A 106 8.30 -13.11 16.65
N ASP A 107 7.55 -12.12 17.15
CA ASP A 107 7.88 -11.41 18.39
C ASP A 107 7.63 -12.31 19.61
N ALA A 108 8.64 -12.45 20.48
CA ALA A 108 8.54 -13.28 21.69
C ALA A 108 7.48 -12.81 22.71
N ALA A 109 7.04 -11.55 22.63
CA ALA A 109 6.02 -10.99 23.51
C ALA A 109 4.63 -11.01 22.87
N GLN A 110 4.53 -10.66 21.58
CA GLN A 110 3.25 -10.55 20.87
C GLN A 110 2.76 -11.88 20.30
N GLY A 111 3.68 -12.77 19.85
CA GLY A 111 3.34 -14.04 19.22
C GLY A 111 2.82 -13.87 17.78
N ILE A 112 1.90 -14.74 17.35
CA ILE A 112 1.34 -14.74 16.01
C ILE A 112 0.30 -13.62 15.87
N GLU A 113 0.36 -12.89 14.77
CA GLU A 113 -0.58 -11.83 14.38
C GLU A 113 -1.28 -12.18 13.04
N ALA A 114 -2.36 -11.49 12.67
CA ALA A 114 -3.13 -11.80 11.46
C ALA A 114 -2.26 -11.80 10.20
N GLN A 115 -1.40 -10.81 10.04
CA GLN A 115 -0.47 -10.74 8.90
C GLN A 115 0.59 -11.85 8.91
N THR A 116 0.94 -12.38 10.09
CA THR A 116 1.82 -13.55 10.20
C THR A 116 1.20 -14.74 9.49
N LEU A 117 -0.07 -15.03 9.77
CA LEU A 117 -0.80 -16.12 9.13
C LEU A 117 -0.95 -15.90 7.62
N ALA A 118 -1.36 -14.70 7.20
CA ALA A 118 -1.49 -14.37 5.78
C ALA A 118 -0.18 -14.59 5.01
N ASN A 119 0.94 -14.13 5.55
CA ASN A 119 2.26 -14.31 4.94
C ASN A 119 2.69 -15.78 4.91
N VAL A 120 2.36 -16.56 5.95
CA VAL A 120 2.63 -18.01 6.00
C VAL A 120 1.83 -18.73 4.93
N TYR A 121 0.54 -18.46 4.78
CA TYR A 121 -0.28 -19.07 3.73
C TYR A 121 0.23 -18.74 2.33
N LEU A 122 0.64 -17.48 2.09
CA LEU A 122 1.28 -17.10 0.82
C LEU A 122 2.58 -17.88 0.58
N ALA A 123 3.39 -18.11 1.62
CA ALA A 123 4.62 -18.89 1.49
C ALA A 123 4.34 -20.37 1.20
N LEU A 124 3.31 -20.95 1.82
CA LEU A 124 2.86 -22.32 1.57
C LEU A 124 2.28 -22.50 0.15
N ASP A 125 1.56 -21.50 -0.36
CA ASP A 125 1.05 -21.50 -1.75
C ASP A 125 2.18 -21.54 -2.79
N HIS A 126 3.38 -21.12 -2.41
CA HIS A 126 4.59 -21.18 -3.23
C HIS A 126 5.51 -22.37 -2.90
N ASP A 127 5.05 -23.34 -2.10
CA ASP A 127 5.81 -24.51 -1.66
C ASP A 127 7.16 -24.17 -0.98
N LEU A 128 7.22 -23.07 -0.22
CA LEU A 128 8.44 -22.66 0.47
C LEU A 128 8.66 -23.40 1.78
N GLU A 129 9.92 -23.73 2.07
CA GLU A 129 10.33 -24.15 3.41
C GLU A 129 10.26 -22.97 4.38
N ILE A 130 9.44 -23.08 5.44
CA ILE A 130 9.26 -22.01 6.41
C ILE A 130 10.09 -22.30 7.66
N MET A 131 10.99 -21.38 7.98
CA MET A 131 11.89 -21.47 9.13
C MET A 131 11.49 -20.43 10.19
N PRO A 132 10.87 -20.82 11.32
CA PRO A 132 10.51 -19.87 12.37
C PRO A 132 11.74 -19.36 13.14
N VAL A 133 11.69 -18.08 13.52
CA VAL A 133 12.69 -17.38 14.34
C VAL A 133 11.95 -16.53 15.36
N ILE A 134 12.25 -16.68 16.64
CA ILE A 134 11.62 -15.94 17.72
C ILE A 134 12.52 -14.77 18.13
N ASN A 135 12.05 -13.55 17.87
CA ASN A 135 12.80 -12.31 18.08
C ASN A 135 12.34 -11.57 19.34
N LYS A 136 13.14 -10.60 19.75
CA LYS A 136 12.91 -9.71 20.90
C LYS A 136 12.92 -10.44 22.26
N ILE A 137 13.72 -11.47 22.40
CA ILE A 137 13.88 -12.20 23.68
C ILE A 137 14.44 -11.33 24.81
N ASP A 138 14.95 -10.15 24.50
CA ASP A 138 15.47 -9.15 25.44
C ASP A 138 14.37 -8.34 26.13
N LEU A 139 13.12 -8.45 25.69
CA LEU A 139 12.00 -7.76 26.33
C LEU A 139 11.61 -8.44 27.66
N PRO A 140 11.25 -7.67 28.71
CA PRO A 140 10.78 -8.24 29.97
C PRO A 140 9.50 -9.07 29.86
N SER A 141 8.70 -8.83 28.83
CA SER A 141 7.44 -9.53 28.51
C SER A 141 7.64 -10.70 27.54
N ALA A 142 8.87 -11.06 27.20
CA ALA A 142 9.15 -12.14 26.25
C ALA A 142 8.82 -13.51 26.87
N GLU A 143 8.02 -14.31 26.15
CA GLU A 143 7.63 -15.68 26.50
C GLU A 143 7.94 -16.65 25.34
N PRO A 144 9.22 -16.92 25.03
CA PRO A 144 9.62 -17.68 23.85
C PRO A 144 8.98 -19.07 23.76
N GLU A 145 8.89 -19.79 24.87
CA GLU A 145 8.34 -21.17 24.88
C GLU A 145 6.84 -21.17 24.57
N ARG A 146 6.10 -20.16 25.04
CA ARG A 146 4.69 -19.98 24.67
C ARG A 146 4.56 -19.76 23.17
N VAL A 147 5.41 -18.89 22.60
CA VAL A 147 5.36 -18.56 21.17
C VAL A 147 5.76 -19.76 20.29
N LYS A 148 6.69 -20.62 20.74
CA LYS A 148 6.95 -21.89 20.05
C LYS A 148 5.72 -22.77 19.96
N THR A 149 5.06 -23.00 21.10
CA THR A 149 3.81 -23.78 21.14
C THR A 149 2.73 -23.16 20.27
N GLU A 150 2.59 -21.84 20.30
CA GLU A 150 1.65 -21.10 19.45
C GLU A 150 1.91 -21.32 17.95
N ILE A 151 3.18 -21.31 17.51
CA ILE A 151 3.57 -21.59 16.12
C ILE A 151 3.20 -23.04 15.73
N GLU A 152 3.47 -24.01 16.60
CA GLU A 152 3.15 -25.42 16.35
C GLU A 152 1.64 -25.68 16.29
N ASP A 153 0.89 -25.11 17.24
CA ASP A 153 -0.57 -25.35 17.37
C ASP A 153 -1.37 -24.61 16.29
N VAL A 154 -0.97 -23.37 15.95
CA VAL A 154 -1.76 -22.50 15.05
C VAL A 154 -1.33 -22.66 13.60
N ILE A 155 -0.01 -22.74 13.33
CA ILE A 155 0.53 -22.82 11.99
C ILE A 155 0.80 -24.28 11.58
N GLY A 156 1.12 -25.16 12.53
CA GLY A 156 1.48 -26.55 12.28
C GLY A 156 2.91 -26.76 11.81
N ILE A 157 3.81 -25.81 12.09
CA ILE A 157 5.25 -25.87 11.74
C ILE A 157 6.06 -26.15 13.00
N GLU A 158 7.02 -27.10 12.94
CA GLU A 158 7.91 -27.41 14.04
C GLU A 158 8.71 -26.17 14.47
N ALA A 159 8.64 -25.78 15.74
CA ALA A 159 9.28 -24.61 16.31
C ALA A 159 10.19 -24.93 17.51
N GLU A 160 10.34 -26.22 17.90
CA GLU A 160 11.18 -26.62 19.04
C GLU A 160 12.61 -26.09 18.90
N ASP A 161 13.21 -26.22 17.70
CA ASP A 161 14.56 -25.78 17.38
C ASP A 161 14.62 -24.33 16.86
N ALA A 162 13.55 -23.56 16.94
CA ALA A 162 13.54 -22.18 16.44
C ALA A 162 14.58 -21.31 17.16
N PRO A 163 15.44 -20.57 16.43
CA PRO A 163 16.41 -19.67 17.04
C PRO A 163 15.73 -18.59 17.88
N LEU A 164 16.19 -18.44 19.11
CA LEU A 164 15.76 -17.40 20.04
C LEU A 164 16.73 -16.23 19.96
N ILE A 165 16.29 -15.11 19.37
CA ILE A 165 17.18 -14.00 19.03
C ILE A 165 16.75 -12.66 19.64
N SER A 166 17.73 -11.76 19.73
CA SER A 166 17.46 -10.32 19.78
C SER A 166 18.17 -9.65 18.60
N ALA A 167 17.42 -9.35 17.54
CA ALA A 167 17.98 -8.66 16.38
C ALA A 167 18.54 -7.29 16.78
N LYS A 168 17.85 -6.57 17.69
CA LYS A 168 18.30 -5.27 18.19
C LYS A 168 19.68 -5.36 18.86
N ASN A 169 19.91 -6.37 19.68
CA ASN A 169 21.15 -6.53 20.44
C ASN A 169 22.17 -7.45 19.73
N GLY A 170 21.83 -8.02 18.57
CA GLY A 170 22.71 -8.93 17.81
C GLY A 170 22.92 -10.30 18.49
N ILE A 171 21.98 -10.73 19.33
CA ILE A 171 22.07 -12.00 20.08
C ILE A 171 21.62 -13.15 19.17
N ASN A 172 22.41 -14.24 19.10
CA ASN A 172 22.13 -15.50 18.42
C ASN A 172 21.85 -15.38 16.90
N ILE A 173 22.33 -14.33 16.24
CA ILE A 173 22.15 -14.15 14.78
C ILE A 173 22.88 -15.25 13.99
N GLU A 174 23.99 -15.75 14.50
CA GLU A 174 24.75 -16.85 13.87
C GLU A 174 23.93 -18.15 13.80
N ASP A 175 23.07 -18.42 14.79
CA ASP A 175 22.23 -19.62 14.79
C ASP A 175 21.17 -19.53 13.68
N VAL A 176 20.68 -18.32 13.36
CA VAL A 176 19.81 -18.10 12.20
C VAL A 176 20.54 -18.41 10.90
N LEU A 177 21.76 -17.92 10.72
CA LEU A 177 22.58 -18.16 9.52
C LEU A 177 22.88 -19.65 9.31
N GLU A 178 23.23 -20.37 10.38
CA GLU A 178 23.45 -21.81 10.33
C GLU A 178 22.19 -22.59 9.97
N GLN A 179 21.05 -22.20 10.53
CA GLN A 179 19.78 -22.85 10.18
C GLN A 179 19.33 -22.54 8.75
N ILE A 180 19.57 -21.33 8.23
CA ILE A 180 19.34 -21.02 6.82
C ILE A 180 20.16 -21.94 5.92
N ALA A 181 21.46 -22.13 6.21
CA ALA A 181 22.32 -23.03 5.45
C ALA A 181 21.84 -24.49 5.49
N ALA A 182 21.32 -24.94 6.65
CA ALA A 182 20.93 -26.33 6.88
C ALA A 182 19.50 -26.66 6.41
N LYS A 183 18.51 -25.80 6.68
CA LYS A 183 17.09 -26.10 6.49
C LYS A 183 16.56 -25.62 5.13
N ILE A 184 16.96 -24.44 4.66
CA ILE A 184 16.47 -23.96 3.38
C ILE A 184 17.06 -24.78 2.23
N PRO A 185 16.24 -25.36 1.35
CA PRO A 185 16.74 -26.20 0.27
C PRO A 185 17.53 -25.40 -0.76
N ALA A 186 18.47 -26.09 -1.41
CA ALA A 186 19.13 -25.54 -2.57
C ALA A 186 18.16 -25.44 -3.75
N PRO A 187 18.30 -24.43 -4.62
CA PRO A 187 17.46 -24.32 -5.78
C PRO A 187 17.67 -25.48 -6.75
N SER A 188 16.59 -25.90 -7.40
CA SER A 188 16.61 -26.88 -8.50
C SER A 188 16.81 -26.20 -9.86
N GLY A 189 17.06 -26.98 -10.90
CA GLY A 189 17.13 -26.54 -12.30
C GLY A 189 18.40 -27.03 -13.00
N ASP A 190 18.32 -27.14 -14.34
CA ASP A 190 19.43 -27.57 -15.19
C ASP A 190 20.06 -26.34 -15.88
N PRO A 191 21.34 -26.00 -15.56
CA PRO A 191 22.04 -24.88 -16.20
C PRO A 191 22.19 -25.01 -17.73
N GLU A 192 22.13 -26.23 -18.28
CA GLU A 192 22.25 -26.52 -19.70
C GLU A 192 20.86 -26.62 -20.40
N GLY A 193 19.79 -26.53 -19.61
CA GLY A 193 18.41 -26.56 -20.12
C GLY A 193 18.02 -25.32 -20.92
N PRO A 194 16.83 -25.31 -21.56
CA PRO A 194 16.29 -24.10 -22.18
C PRO A 194 16.08 -23.00 -21.13
N LEU A 195 16.48 -21.77 -21.45
CA LEU A 195 16.38 -20.66 -20.52
C LEU A 195 14.95 -20.41 -20.07
N GLN A 196 14.75 -20.42 -18.75
CA GLN A 196 13.53 -19.96 -18.07
C GLN A 196 13.90 -19.05 -16.89
N GLY A 197 13.64 -17.77 -17.03
CA GLY A 197 13.84 -16.77 -15.98
C GLY A 197 12.50 -16.13 -15.58
N LEU A 198 12.18 -16.15 -14.28
CA LEU A 198 11.00 -15.46 -13.73
C LEU A 198 11.36 -14.01 -13.42
N ILE A 199 10.61 -13.07 -13.97
CA ILE A 199 10.72 -11.64 -13.61
C ILE A 199 9.94 -11.42 -12.33
N PHE A 200 10.62 -11.15 -11.22
CA PHE A 200 9.94 -10.88 -9.96
C PHE A 200 9.81 -9.39 -9.65
N ASP A 201 10.67 -8.53 -10.24
CA ASP A 201 10.55 -7.08 -10.17
C ASP A 201 11.25 -6.40 -11.36
N SER A 202 11.02 -5.10 -11.55
CA SER A 202 11.75 -4.28 -12.50
C SER A 202 11.81 -2.82 -12.03
N ILE A 203 12.87 -2.13 -12.39
CA ILE A 203 13.02 -0.70 -12.14
C ILE A 203 13.47 0.01 -13.40
N TYR A 204 13.10 1.28 -13.49
CA TYR A 204 13.61 2.15 -14.55
C TYR A 204 14.74 3.04 -13.98
N ASP A 205 15.90 2.93 -14.60
CA ASP A 205 17.06 3.78 -14.34
C ASP A 205 17.29 4.73 -15.52
N ALA A 206 17.53 6.02 -15.25
CA ALA A 206 17.68 7.02 -16.29
C ALA A 206 18.91 6.79 -17.21
N TYR A 207 19.90 6.02 -16.74
CA TYR A 207 21.14 5.75 -17.47
C TYR A 207 21.19 4.33 -18.07
N LYS A 208 20.70 3.33 -17.33
CA LYS A 208 20.72 1.91 -17.74
C LYS A 208 19.43 1.47 -18.46
N GLY A 209 18.38 2.30 -18.43
CA GLY A 209 17.05 1.93 -18.92
C GLY A 209 16.33 1.00 -17.96
N VAL A 210 15.65 -0.02 -18.49
CA VAL A 210 14.94 -1.01 -17.67
C VAL A 210 15.95 -2.01 -17.12
N ILE A 211 15.97 -2.14 -15.78
CA ILE A 211 16.70 -3.16 -15.05
C ILE A 211 15.69 -4.19 -14.60
N ILE A 212 15.78 -5.41 -15.09
CA ILE A 212 14.88 -6.52 -14.81
C ILE A 212 15.48 -7.35 -13.68
N PHE A 213 14.72 -7.62 -12.64
CA PHE A 213 15.11 -8.52 -11.55
C PHE A 213 14.57 -9.92 -11.86
N ALA A 214 15.47 -10.86 -12.03
CA ALA A 214 15.12 -12.19 -12.49
C ALA A 214 15.67 -13.29 -11.59
N ARG A 215 14.85 -14.31 -11.39
CA ARG A 215 15.22 -15.61 -10.84
C ARG A 215 15.34 -16.59 -11.99
N ILE A 216 16.54 -17.11 -12.25
CA ILE A 216 16.76 -18.11 -13.29
C ILE A 216 16.37 -19.49 -12.72
N LYS A 217 15.33 -20.10 -13.29
CA LYS A 217 14.86 -21.43 -12.91
C LYS A 217 15.58 -22.51 -13.71
N GLU A 218 15.73 -22.34 -15.02
CA GLU A 218 16.39 -23.25 -15.95
C GLU A 218 17.32 -22.50 -16.89
N GLY A 219 18.36 -23.15 -17.36
CA GLY A 219 19.27 -22.59 -18.37
C GLY A 219 20.24 -21.55 -17.82
N THR A 220 20.83 -20.81 -18.74
CA THR A 220 21.83 -19.77 -18.43
C THR A 220 21.61 -18.56 -19.35
N ILE A 221 21.68 -17.34 -18.81
CA ILE A 221 21.60 -16.07 -19.54
C ILE A 221 22.93 -15.32 -19.44
N ARG A 222 23.37 -14.74 -20.56
CA ARG A 222 24.65 -14.00 -20.69
C ARG A 222 24.44 -12.72 -21.48
N PRO A 223 25.36 -11.75 -21.37
CA PRO A 223 25.39 -10.62 -22.32
C PRO A 223 25.46 -11.14 -23.77
N GLY A 224 24.67 -10.55 -24.67
CA GLY A 224 24.52 -10.97 -26.05
C GLY A 224 23.42 -12.04 -26.28
N THR A 225 22.83 -12.62 -25.24
CA THR A 225 21.66 -13.52 -25.39
C THR A 225 20.48 -12.73 -25.97
N LYS A 226 19.82 -13.27 -26.98
CA LYS A 226 18.56 -12.72 -27.50
C LYS A 226 17.40 -13.19 -26.63
N MET A 227 17.15 -12.45 -25.57
CA MET A 227 16.04 -12.78 -24.69
C MET A 227 14.70 -12.45 -25.32
N LYS A 228 13.70 -13.29 -25.05
CA LYS A 228 12.30 -13.10 -25.44
C LYS A 228 11.44 -13.13 -24.20
N MET A 229 10.55 -12.15 -24.07
CA MET A 229 9.46 -12.13 -23.09
C MET A 229 8.33 -13.00 -23.60
N MET A 230 7.86 -13.97 -22.81
CA MET A 230 6.87 -14.92 -23.31
C MET A 230 5.46 -14.32 -23.37
N ALA A 231 5.09 -13.42 -22.46
CA ALA A 231 3.76 -12.78 -22.44
C ALA A 231 3.64 -11.67 -23.50
N SER A 232 4.58 -10.74 -23.55
CA SER A 232 4.54 -9.63 -24.53
C SER A 232 5.05 -10.02 -25.92
N GLY A 233 5.85 -11.10 -26.02
CA GLY A 233 6.53 -11.50 -27.25
C GLY A 233 7.69 -10.59 -27.63
N ALA A 234 8.03 -9.59 -26.84
CA ALA A 234 9.13 -8.67 -27.10
C ALA A 234 10.48 -9.41 -27.09
N VAL A 235 11.34 -9.06 -28.02
CA VAL A 235 12.70 -9.61 -28.14
C VAL A 235 13.70 -8.48 -28.01
N ALA A 236 14.70 -8.70 -27.14
CA ALA A 236 15.77 -7.74 -26.92
C ALA A 236 17.12 -8.46 -26.69
N GLU A 237 18.21 -7.81 -27.04
CA GLU A 237 19.55 -8.30 -26.74
C GLU A 237 19.94 -7.90 -25.31
N VAL A 238 20.43 -8.87 -24.54
CA VAL A 238 20.95 -8.67 -23.18
C VAL A 238 22.25 -7.89 -23.24
N VAL A 239 22.29 -6.75 -22.56
CA VAL A 239 23.47 -5.87 -22.51
C VAL A 239 24.37 -6.26 -21.34
N GLU A 240 23.79 -6.44 -20.16
CA GLU A 240 24.53 -6.76 -18.93
C GLU A 240 23.67 -7.69 -18.07
N VAL A 241 24.33 -8.61 -17.40
CA VAL A 241 23.75 -9.40 -16.30
C VAL A 241 24.58 -9.22 -15.05
N GLY A 242 24.00 -9.40 -13.87
CA GLY A 242 24.75 -9.25 -12.64
C GLY A 242 23.97 -9.66 -11.40
N ILE A 243 24.59 -9.47 -10.26
CA ILE A 243 24.10 -9.83 -8.94
C ILE A 243 23.86 -8.59 -8.09
N PHE A 244 23.06 -8.72 -7.04
CA PHE A 244 22.75 -7.65 -6.13
C PHE A 244 23.78 -7.56 -5.01
N GLY A 245 24.57 -6.49 -4.94
CA GLY A 245 25.31 -6.11 -3.75
C GLY A 245 24.40 -5.36 -2.76
N ALA A 246 24.87 -5.13 -1.53
CA ALA A 246 24.05 -4.46 -0.51
C ALA A 246 23.65 -3.02 -0.86
N SER A 247 24.46 -2.32 -1.68
CA SER A 247 24.18 -0.93 -2.12
C SER A 247 24.50 -0.68 -3.58
N GLN A 248 24.82 -1.72 -4.37
CA GLN A 248 25.21 -1.56 -5.78
C GLN A 248 24.93 -2.83 -6.60
N TYR A 249 24.77 -2.62 -7.91
CA TYR A 249 24.70 -3.70 -8.89
C TYR A 249 26.11 -4.15 -9.27
N ILE A 250 26.39 -5.45 -9.18
CA ILE A 250 27.71 -6.04 -9.46
C ILE A 250 27.59 -6.84 -10.77
N PRO A 251 28.22 -6.40 -11.88
CA PRO A 251 28.21 -7.16 -13.13
C PRO A 251 28.77 -8.57 -12.95
N ALA A 252 28.18 -9.53 -13.66
CA ALA A 252 28.58 -10.91 -13.71
C ALA A 252 28.76 -11.39 -15.16
N GLU A 253 29.48 -12.48 -15.37
CA GLU A 253 29.65 -13.06 -16.71
C GLU A 253 28.36 -13.75 -17.18
N GLU A 254 27.62 -14.35 -16.25
CA GLU A 254 26.39 -15.10 -16.50
C GLU A 254 25.52 -15.21 -15.26
N LEU A 255 24.24 -15.49 -15.48
CA LEU A 255 23.31 -15.98 -14.47
C LEU A 255 22.80 -17.36 -14.92
N SER A 256 23.00 -18.38 -14.10
CA SER A 256 22.61 -19.77 -14.37
C SER A 256 21.45 -20.20 -13.48
N ALA A 257 20.89 -21.37 -13.78
CA ALA A 257 19.83 -21.99 -12.98
C ALA A 257 20.15 -21.94 -11.48
N GLY A 258 19.19 -21.51 -10.68
CA GLY A 258 19.37 -21.32 -9.25
C GLY A 258 19.71 -19.89 -8.83
N MET A 259 20.24 -19.05 -9.71
CA MET A 259 20.69 -17.71 -9.36
C MET A 259 19.58 -16.66 -9.40
N VAL A 260 19.70 -15.70 -8.49
CA VAL A 260 18.92 -14.44 -8.48
C VAL A 260 19.85 -13.31 -8.90
N GLY A 261 19.40 -12.46 -9.81
CA GLY A 261 20.19 -11.36 -10.30
C GLY A 261 19.41 -10.38 -11.15
N TYR A 262 20.11 -9.46 -11.77
CA TYR A 262 19.52 -8.49 -12.67
C TYR A 262 19.96 -8.68 -14.10
N VAL A 263 19.10 -8.27 -15.02
CA VAL A 263 19.34 -8.27 -16.47
C VAL A 263 19.01 -6.89 -17.01
N THR A 264 19.91 -6.30 -17.79
CA THR A 264 19.60 -5.11 -18.59
C THR A 264 19.59 -5.46 -20.07
N ALA A 265 18.70 -4.87 -20.82
CA ALA A 265 18.54 -5.15 -22.23
C ALA A 265 18.15 -3.91 -23.03
N SER A 266 18.40 -3.96 -24.35
CA SER A 266 18.03 -2.89 -25.28
C SER A 266 16.52 -2.86 -25.55
N LEU A 267 15.70 -2.74 -24.49
CA LEU A 267 14.26 -2.62 -24.62
C LEU A 267 13.87 -1.22 -25.08
N LYS A 268 13.02 -1.14 -26.09
CA LYS A 268 12.55 0.13 -26.66
C LYS A 268 11.38 0.72 -25.90
N ASN A 269 10.58 -0.13 -25.26
CA ASN A 269 9.42 0.28 -24.51
C ASN A 269 9.44 -0.43 -23.15
N VAL A 270 9.22 0.32 -22.09
CA VAL A 270 9.19 -0.21 -20.71
C VAL A 270 8.00 -1.13 -20.49
N HIS A 271 6.89 -0.89 -21.18
CA HIS A 271 5.72 -1.77 -21.13
C HIS A 271 5.94 -3.17 -21.72
N ASP A 272 7.10 -3.40 -22.39
CA ASP A 272 7.47 -4.72 -22.89
C ASP A 272 7.94 -5.67 -21.79
N THR A 273 8.26 -5.15 -20.60
CA THR A 273 8.56 -5.93 -19.39
C THR A 273 7.39 -5.92 -18.44
N THR A 274 6.80 -7.09 -18.23
CA THR A 274 5.74 -7.28 -17.23
C THR A 274 6.29 -8.13 -16.11
N VAL A 275 6.13 -7.69 -14.87
CA VAL A 275 6.49 -8.50 -13.70
C VAL A 275 5.61 -9.76 -13.68
N GLY A 276 6.23 -10.92 -13.45
CA GLY A 276 5.60 -12.24 -13.58
C GLY A 276 5.73 -12.88 -14.96
N ASP A 277 6.30 -12.17 -15.94
CA ASP A 277 6.60 -12.77 -17.25
C ASP A 277 7.81 -13.69 -17.18
N THR A 278 7.92 -14.56 -18.16
CA THR A 278 9.03 -15.50 -18.32
C THR A 278 9.99 -15.00 -19.39
N ILE A 279 11.27 -14.90 -19.01
CA ILE A 279 12.36 -14.68 -19.93
C ILE A 279 12.80 -16.03 -20.50
N THR A 280 12.91 -16.11 -21.83
CA THR A 280 13.48 -17.26 -22.52
C THR A 280 14.48 -16.82 -23.61
N ASP A 281 15.26 -17.76 -24.14
CA ASP A 281 16.12 -17.49 -25.29
C ASP A 281 15.30 -17.53 -26.59
N ALA A 282 15.33 -16.50 -27.40
CA ALA A 282 14.60 -16.43 -28.67
C ALA A 282 15.08 -17.48 -29.67
N ASP A 283 16.36 -17.89 -29.61
CA ASP A 283 16.95 -18.87 -30.53
C ASP A 283 16.70 -20.32 -30.04
N ASN A 284 16.44 -20.53 -28.72
CA ASN A 284 16.09 -21.82 -28.10
C ASN A 284 15.02 -21.63 -27.01
N PRO A 285 13.78 -21.31 -27.37
CA PRO A 285 12.74 -20.97 -26.40
C PRO A 285 12.29 -22.16 -25.58
N CYS A 286 11.98 -21.96 -24.31
CA CYS A 286 11.34 -22.96 -23.47
C CYS A 286 9.91 -23.27 -23.97
N ALA A 287 9.41 -24.46 -23.68
CA ALA A 287 8.12 -24.93 -24.18
C ALA A 287 6.93 -24.22 -23.53
N GLU A 288 7.01 -23.94 -22.23
CA GLU A 288 5.93 -23.36 -21.44
C GLU A 288 6.46 -22.20 -20.57
N PRO A 289 5.67 -21.15 -20.36
CA PRO A 289 6.03 -20.10 -19.42
C PRO A 289 5.94 -20.60 -17.99
N LEU A 290 6.72 -19.98 -17.10
CA LEU A 290 6.55 -20.18 -15.66
C LEU A 290 5.18 -19.64 -15.21
N PRO A 291 4.59 -20.17 -14.13
CA PRO A 291 3.38 -19.60 -13.57
C PRO A 291 3.59 -18.12 -13.27
N GLY A 292 2.81 -17.28 -13.93
CA GLY A 292 2.86 -15.83 -13.73
C GLY A 292 2.07 -15.41 -12.49
N TYR A 293 2.23 -14.16 -12.09
CA TYR A 293 1.46 -13.60 -10.99
C TYR A 293 0.02 -13.27 -11.42
N LYS A 294 -0.91 -13.40 -10.47
CA LYS A 294 -2.27 -12.89 -10.67
C LYS A 294 -2.22 -11.38 -10.83
N LYS A 295 -2.91 -10.83 -11.83
CA LYS A 295 -3.04 -9.39 -11.99
C LYS A 295 -3.83 -8.85 -10.80
N VAL A 296 -3.25 -7.90 -10.09
CA VAL A 296 -3.91 -7.23 -8.98
C VAL A 296 -4.71 -6.05 -9.52
N ASN A 297 -5.97 -5.97 -9.11
CA ASN A 297 -6.82 -4.84 -9.43
C ASN A 297 -6.77 -3.84 -8.27
N PRO A 298 -6.66 -2.53 -8.56
CA PRO A 298 -6.78 -1.51 -7.53
C PRO A 298 -8.09 -1.61 -6.78
N MET A 299 -8.05 -1.36 -5.48
CA MET A 299 -9.23 -1.38 -4.61
C MET A 299 -9.67 0.02 -4.21
N VAL A 300 -8.74 0.98 -4.18
CA VAL A 300 -8.96 2.35 -3.75
C VAL A 300 -8.68 3.29 -4.92
N PHE A 301 -9.59 4.24 -5.16
CA PHE A 301 -9.46 5.21 -6.25
C PHE A 301 -9.59 6.62 -5.73
N CYS A 302 -8.69 7.52 -6.14
CA CYS A 302 -8.83 8.95 -5.93
C CYS A 302 -8.37 9.77 -7.13
N GLY A 303 -8.81 11.01 -7.21
CA GLY A 303 -8.30 11.98 -8.18
C GLY A 303 -7.06 12.68 -7.64
N LEU A 304 -6.02 12.79 -8.46
CA LEU A 304 -4.82 13.57 -8.19
C LEU A 304 -4.79 14.78 -9.13
N TYR A 305 -4.73 15.97 -8.56
CA TYR A 305 -4.75 17.23 -9.32
C TYR A 305 -3.56 18.10 -8.91
N PRO A 306 -2.81 18.68 -9.87
CA PRO A 306 -1.78 19.64 -9.52
C PRO A 306 -2.42 20.95 -9.04
N THR A 307 -1.88 21.56 -7.99
CA THR A 307 -2.32 22.88 -7.51
C THR A 307 -2.15 23.97 -8.56
N ASP A 308 -1.12 23.85 -9.41
CA ASP A 308 -0.93 24.67 -10.59
C ASP A 308 -1.27 23.86 -11.84
N GLY A 309 -2.35 24.23 -12.55
CA GLY A 309 -2.78 23.55 -13.76
C GLY A 309 -1.73 23.51 -14.89
N ALA A 310 -0.74 24.40 -14.86
CA ALA A 310 0.38 24.36 -15.80
C ALA A 310 1.27 23.12 -15.60
N LYS A 311 1.27 22.52 -14.41
CA LYS A 311 2.04 21.31 -14.08
C LYS A 311 1.32 19.98 -14.42
N TYR A 312 0.16 20.02 -15.10
CA TYR A 312 -0.53 18.80 -15.55
C TYR A 312 0.35 17.86 -16.41
N PRO A 313 1.14 18.36 -17.40
CA PRO A 313 2.06 17.50 -18.15
C PRO A 313 3.14 16.87 -17.25
N ASP A 314 3.66 17.62 -16.27
CA ASP A 314 4.69 17.13 -15.35
C ASP A 314 4.12 16.01 -14.45
N LEU A 315 2.85 16.14 -14.00
CA LEU A 315 2.17 15.11 -13.24
C LEU A 315 1.97 13.83 -14.06
N ARG A 316 1.60 13.96 -15.34
CA ARG A 316 1.49 12.81 -16.24
C ARG A 316 2.82 12.08 -16.37
N ASP A 317 3.89 12.80 -16.67
CA ASP A 317 5.22 12.24 -16.85
C ASP A 317 5.75 11.59 -15.56
N ALA A 318 5.41 12.14 -14.40
CA ALA A 318 5.75 11.57 -13.09
C ALA A 318 4.97 10.28 -12.83
N LEU A 319 3.65 10.25 -13.09
CA LEU A 319 2.83 9.04 -12.94
C LEU A 319 3.28 7.92 -13.88
N GLU A 320 3.61 8.22 -15.14
CA GLU A 320 4.18 7.28 -16.10
C GLU A 320 5.48 6.66 -15.55
N LYS A 321 6.39 7.47 -15.02
CA LYS A 321 7.64 6.99 -14.42
C LYS A 321 7.42 6.16 -13.16
N LEU A 322 6.48 6.55 -12.29
CA LEU A 322 6.14 5.76 -11.11
C LEU A 322 5.54 4.41 -11.49
N GLN A 323 4.65 4.37 -12.49
CA GLN A 323 4.03 3.13 -12.97
C GLN A 323 5.06 2.12 -13.49
N LEU A 324 6.22 2.59 -14.02
CA LEU A 324 7.32 1.72 -14.43
C LEU A 324 7.93 0.96 -13.25
N ASN A 325 7.97 1.61 -12.09
CA ASN A 325 8.52 1.05 -10.86
C ASN A 325 7.47 0.40 -9.97
N ASP A 326 6.19 0.63 -10.26
CA ASP A 326 5.05 0.13 -9.51
C ASP A 326 3.94 -0.30 -10.48
N ALA A 327 3.94 -1.57 -10.84
CA ALA A 327 2.99 -2.13 -11.80
C ALA A 327 1.54 -2.17 -11.27
N SER A 328 1.32 -1.93 -9.98
CA SER A 328 -0.02 -1.89 -9.36
C SER A 328 -0.71 -0.53 -9.55
N LEU A 329 0.07 0.54 -9.77
CA LEU A 329 -0.45 1.87 -10.02
C LEU A 329 -1.16 1.94 -11.37
N GLN A 330 -2.43 2.31 -11.36
CA GLN A 330 -3.23 2.57 -12.55
C GLN A 330 -3.68 4.02 -12.54
N PHE A 331 -3.70 4.67 -13.70
CA PHE A 331 -4.21 6.03 -13.80
C PHE A 331 -4.83 6.31 -15.16
N GLU A 332 -5.82 7.18 -15.18
CA GLU A 332 -6.51 7.67 -16.37
C GLU A 332 -6.75 9.18 -16.27
N PRO A 333 -6.77 9.91 -17.39
CA PRO A 333 -7.07 11.33 -17.36
C PRO A 333 -8.44 11.60 -16.79
N GLU A 334 -8.55 12.61 -15.91
CA GLU A 334 -9.78 13.05 -15.30
C GLU A 334 -9.88 14.58 -15.33
N THR A 335 -11.10 15.09 -15.33
CA THR A 335 -11.36 16.54 -15.27
C THR A 335 -12.38 16.83 -14.19
N SER A 336 -12.05 17.74 -13.27
CA SER A 336 -12.95 18.28 -12.26
C SER A 336 -13.30 19.73 -12.60
N VAL A 337 -14.55 20.09 -12.38
CA VAL A 337 -15.00 21.49 -12.56
C VAL A 337 -14.32 22.42 -11.54
N ALA A 338 -14.08 21.91 -10.33
CA ALA A 338 -13.43 22.65 -9.25
C ALA A 338 -11.90 22.70 -9.35
N LEU A 339 -11.25 21.60 -9.76
CA LEU A 339 -9.81 21.41 -9.68
C LEU A 339 -9.09 21.43 -11.06
N GLY A 340 -9.85 21.40 -12.16
CA GLY A 340 -9.30 21.38 -13.52
C GLY A 340 -8.87 20.00 -13.99
N PHE A 341 -7.76 19.93 -14.73
CA PHE A 341 -7.23 18.66 -15.28
C PHE A 341 -6.37 17.92 -14.25
N GLY A 342 -6.60 16.63 -14.13
CA GLY A 342 -5.88 15.73 -13.25
C GLY A 342 -5.94 14.28 -13.75
N PHE A 343 -5.72 13.34 -12.83
CA PHE A 343 -5.77 11.91 -13.11
C PHE A 343 -6.57 11.19 -12.04
N ARG A 344 -7.44 10.27 -12.46
CA ARG A 344 -8.04 9.26 -11.60
C ARG A 344 -7.04 8.13 -11.43
N CYS A 345 -6.58 7.93 -10.20
CA CYS A 345 -5.57 6.93 -9.88
C CYS A 345 -6.18 5.81 -9.04
N GLY A 346 -5.75 4.58 -9.33
CA GLY A 346 -6.13 3.37 -8.58
C GLY A 346 -4.95 2.84 -7.78
N PHE A 347 -5.20 2.47 -6.53
CA PHE A 347 -4.22 2.05 -5.53
C PHE A 347 -4.65 0.74 -4.86
N LEU A 348 -3.69 0.02 -4.28
CA LEU A 348 -3.95 -1.22 -3.54
C LEU A 348 -4.66 -0.95 -2.21
N GLY A 349 -4.31 0.15 -1.53
CA GLY A 349 -4.89 0.59 -0.28
C GLY A 349 -4.53 2.04 0.03
N LEU A 350 -4.84 2.50 1.25
CA LEU A 350 -4.53 3.88 1.66
C LEU A 350 -3.04 4.14 1.83
N LEU A 351 -2.32 3.20 2.43
CA LEU A 351 -0.87 3.36 2.61
C LEU A 351 -0.18 3.47 1.25
N HIS A 352 -0.60 2.68 0.26
CA HIS A 352 -0.10 2.79 -1.10
C HIS A 352 -0.39 4.17 -1.71
N LEU A 353 -1.60 4.71 -1.53
CA LEU A 353 -1.97 6.06 -1.98
C LEU A 353 -1.07 7.13 -1.35
N GLU A 354 -0.89 7.09 -0.02
CA GLU A 354 -0.04 8.06 0.69
C GLU A 354 1.40 8.03 0.21
N ILE A 355 1.95 6.83 -0.01
CA ILE A 355 3.32 6.66 -0.51
C ILE A 355 3.46 7.24 -1.91
N ILE A 356 2.55 6.95 -2.83
CA ILE A 356 2.59 7.50 -4.19
C ILE A 356 2.44 9.03 -4.17
N GLN A 357 1.54 9.57 -3.34
CA GLN A 357 1.40 11.02 -3.17
C GLN A 357 2.70 11.66 -2.66
N GLU A 358 3.28 11.15 -1.57
CA GLU A 358 4.54 11.68 -1.03
C GLU A 358 5.71 11.56 -2.01
N ARG A 359 5.77 10.49 -2.80
CA ARG A 359 6.78 10.35 -3.86
C ARG A 359 6.61 11.39 -4.96
N LEU A 360 5.37 11.65 -5.40
CA LEU A 360 5.08 12.71 -6.38
C LEU A 360 5.49 14.09 -5.85
N GLU A 361 5.23 14.36 -4.57
CA GLU A 361 5.60 15.61 -3.93
C GLU A 361 7.12 15.76 -3.76
N ARG A 362 7.81 14.72 -3.25
CA ARG A 362 9.24 14.79 -2.89
C ARG A 362 10.18 14.54 -4.06
N GLU A 363 9.93 13.51 -4.89
CA GLU A 363 10.82 13.13 -5.99
C GLU A 363 10.60 14.01 -7.23
N TYR A 364 9.35 14.47 -7.47
CA TYR A 364 8.99 15.24 -8.67
C TYR A 364 8.61 16.69 -8.38
N ASN A 365 8.65 17.12 -7.12
CA ASN A 365 8.36 18.50 -6.68
C ASN A 365 7.00 19.00 -7.19
N LEU A 366 5.97 18.16 -7.04
CA LEU A 366 4.59 18.44 -7.42
C LEU A 366 3.77 18.73 -6.16
N ASP A 367 3.11 19.88 -6.12
CA ASP A 367 2.09 20.17 -5.11
C ASP A 367 0.75 19.65 -5.61
N LEU A 368 0.12 18.73 -4.87
CA LEU A 368 -1.05 17.99 -5.30
C LEU A 368 -2.26 18.24 -4.40
N VAL A 369 -3.43 18.26 -5.00
CA VAL A 369 -4.73 18.12 -4.33
C VAL A 369 -5.25 16.71 -4.60
N THR A 370 -5.51 15.95 -3.55
CA THR A 370 -6.14 14.64 -3.63
C THR A 370 -7.62 14.75 -3.32
N THR A 371 -8.47 14.11 -4.14
CA THR A 371 -9.87 13.93 -3.78
C THR A 371 -10.02 12.81 -2.75
N ALA A 372 -11.19 12.72 -2.14
CA ALA A 372 -11.45 11.62 -1.21
C ALA A 372 -11.27 10.25 -1.88
N PRO A 373 -10.57 9.32 -1.25
CA PRO A 373 -10.50 7.95 -1.72
C PRO A 373 -11.89 7.31 -1.75
N GLY A 374 -12.14 6.47 -2.71
CA GLY A 374 -13.38 5.73 -2.85
C GLY A 374 -13.12 4.35 -3.42
N VAL A 375 -14.13 3.51 -3.42
CA VAL A 375 -14.09 2.16 -3.98
C VAL A 375 -14.79 2.12 -5.34
N VAL A 376 -14.65 1.01 -6.04
CA VAL A 376 -15.44 0.77 -7.27
C VAL A 376 -16.82 0.29 -6.87
N TYR A 377 -17.85 1.00 -7.30
CA TYR A 377 -19.24 0.58 -7.16
C TYR A 377 -19.75 0.00 -8.48
N ARG A 378 -20.66 -0.95 -8.41
CA ARG A 378 -21.39 -1.44 -9.58
C ARG A 378 -22.78 -0.84 -9.59
N VAL A 379 -23.10 -0.15 -10.67
CA VAL A 379 -24.39 0.51 -10.86
C VAL A 379 -25.15 -0.21 -11.95
N TYR A 380 -26.25 -0.82 -11.59
CA TYR A 380 -27.16 -1.50 -12.52
C TYR A 380 -28.25 -0.52 -12.93
N LYS A 381 -28.37 -0.32 -14.23
CA LYS A 381 -29.34 0.59 -14.81
C LYS A 381 -30.65 -0.10 -15.13
N THR A 382 -31.72 0.68 -15.20
CA THR A 382 -33.07 0.20 -15.58
C THR A 382 -33.14 -0.39 -16.99
N ASP A 383 -32.15 -0.10 -17.85
CA ASP A 383 -32.01 -0.70 -19.19
C ASP A 383 -31.28 -2.06 -19.18
N GLY A 384 -30.88 -2.56 -18.02
CA GLY A 384 -30.17 -3.83 -17.82
C GLY A 384 -28.65 -3.73 -18.02
N THR A 385 -28.11 -2.54 -18.28
CA THR A 385 -26.64 -2.36 -18.37
C THR A 385 -26.02 -2.16 -16.98
N MET A 386 -24.82 -2.73 -16.77
CA MET A 386 -24.01 -2.52 -15.59
C MET A 386 -22.82 -1.64 -15.94
N ILE A 387 -22.54 -0.65 -15.09
CA ILE A 387 -21.35 0.20 -15.16
C ILE A 387 -20.56 0.10 -13.86
N GLU A 388 -19.24 0.11 -13.95
CA GLU A 388 -18.35 0.29 -12.82
C GLU A 388 -18.11 1.78 -12.58
N LEU A 389 -18.37 2.24 -11.37
CA LEU A 389 -18.30 3.64 -10.96
C LEU A 389 -17.14 3.84 -9.99
N THR A 390 -16.10 4.53 -10.43
CA THR A 390 -14.93 4.92 -9.61
C THR A 390 -15.03 6.37 -9.14
N ASN A 391 -15.72 7.24 -9.90
CA ASN A 391 -15.91 8.66 -9.57
C ASN A 391 -17.38 8.95 -9.27
N PRO A 392 -17.72 9.44 -8.05
CA PRO A 392 -19.09 9.78 -7.68
C PRO A 392 -19.78 10.78 -8.63
N SER A 393 -19.01 11.67 -9.27
CA SER A 393 -19.55 12.68 -10.20
C SER A 393 -20.13 12.07 -11.48
N ASN A 394 -19.72 10.83 -11.81
CA ASN A 394 -20.22 10.11 -12.99
C ASN A 394 -21.46 9.23 -12.68
N LEU A 395 -22.04 9.35 -11.47
CA LEU A 395 -23.24 8.60 -11.12
C LEU A 395 -24.41 9.00 -12.05
N PRO A 396 -25.07 8.03 -12.72
CA PRO A 396 -26.25 8.30 -13.53
C PRO A 396 -27.38 8.96 -12.73
N ASP A 397 -28.32 9.57 -13.45
CA ASP A 397 -29.54 10.09 -12.82
C ASP A 397 -30.25 8.98 -12.01
N PRO A 398 -30.73 9.26 -10.80
CA PRO A 398 -31.41 8.26 -9.95
C PRO A 398 -32.56 7.51 -10.64
N SER A 399 -33.22 8.15 -11.61
CA SER A 399 -34.32 7.54 -12.40
C SER A 399 -33.83 6.42 -13.36
N GLN A 400 -32.53 6.40 -13.66
CA GLN A 400 -31.89 5.40 -14.52
C GLN A 400 -31.25 4.26 -13.74
N ILE A 401 -31.19 4.35 -12.41
CA ILE A 401 -30.58 3.36 -11.53
C ILE A 401 -31.66 2.40 -11.04
N ASP A 402 -31.43 1.11 -11.22
CA ASP A 402 -32.25 0.05 -10.64
C ASP A 402 -31.75 -0.27 -9.22
N TYR A 403 -30.49 -0.64 -9.08
CA TYR A 403 -29.81 -0.81 -7.79
C TYR A 403 -28.30 -0.60 -7.92
N MET A 404 -27.62 -0.52 -6.78
CA MET A 404 -26.16 -0.42 -6.70
C MET A 404 -25.59 -1.50 -5.81
N GLU A 405 -24.37 -1.93 -6.13
CA GLU A 405 -23.59 -2.86 -5.34
C GLU A 405 -22.29 -2.19 -4.85
N GLU A 406 -21.91 -2.51 -3.63
CA GLU A 406 -20.62 -2.13 -3.04
C GLU A 406 -19.72 -3.35 -2.84
N PRO A 407 -18.38 -3.16 -2.88
CA PRO A 407 -17.43 -4.24 -2.63
C PRO A 407 -17.42 -4.61 -1.14
N ILE A 408 -17.47 -5.91 -0.87
CA ILE A 408 -17.43 -6.51 0.46
C ILE A 408 -16.14 -7.28 0.62
N VAL A 409 -15.53 -7.16 1.78
CA VAL A 409 -14.36 -7.95 2.17
C VAL A 409 -14.70 -8.93 3.28
N SER A 410 -14.01 -10.07 3.28
CA SER A 410 -13.90 -10.97 4.42
C SER A 410 -12.74 -10.50 5.26
N ALA A 411 -13.01 -10.09 6.49
CA ALA A 411 -12.02 -9.54 7.41
C ALA A 411 -11.78 -10.53 8.56
N GLU A 412 -10.52 -10.82 8.85
CA GLU A 412 -10.05 -11.55 10.02
C GLU A 412 -9.33 -10.60 10.98
N ILE A 413 -9.87 -10.48 12.17
CA ILE A 413 -9.34 -9.58 13.21
C ILE A 413 -8.87 -10.42 14.37
N MET A 414 -7.57 -10.46 14.57
CA MET A 414 -6.97 -11.10 15.73
C MET A 414 -6.87 -10.10 16.88
N VAL A 415 -7.35 -10.47 18.05
CA VAL A 415 -7.45 -9.58 19.22
C VAL A 415 -7.37 -10.34 20.52
N THR A 416 -6.86 -9.72 21.58
CA THR A 416 -6.91 -10.29 22.94
C THR A 416 -8.32 -10.23 23.51
N SER A 417 -8.67 -11.22 24.34
CA SER A 417 -10.02 -11.41 24.91
C SER A 417 -10.60 -10.17 25.58
N ASP A 418 -9.75 -9.34 26.19
CA ASP A 418 -10.16 -8.12 26.90
C ASP A 418 -10.77 -7.06 25.96
N TYR A 419 -10.40 -7.06 24.69
CA TYR A 419 -10.85 -6.06 23.70
C TYR A 419 -11.87 -6.59 22.70
N VAL A 420 -12.23 -7.88 22.75
CA VAL A 420 -13.21 -8.49 21.84
C VAL A 420 -14.49 -7.65 21.73
N GLY A 421 -15.08 -7.26 22.89
CA GLY A 421 -16.31 -6.46 22.88
C GLY A 421 -16.14 -5.07 22.24
N ALA A 422 -14.99 -4.41 22.43
CA ALA A 422 -14.71 -3.10 21.84
C ALA A 422 -14.56 -3.19 20.32
N ILE A 423 -13.92 -4.27 19.82
CA ILE A 423 -13.72 -4.49 18.39
C ILE A 423 -15.02 -4.94 17.71
N MET A 424 -15.82 -5.80 18.36
CA MET A 424 -17.15 -6.14 17.85
C MET A 424 -18.05 -4.89 17.72
N GLY A 425 -17.99 -3.96 18.70
CA GLY A 425 -18.66 -2.66 18.61
C GLY A 425 -18.19 -1.83 17.42
N LEU A 426 -16.87 -1.76 17.19
CA LEU A 426 -16.30 -1.07 16.02
C LEU A 426 -16.81 -1.66 14.70
N CYS A 427 -16.75 -2.98 14.54
CA CYS A 427 -17.25 -3.65 13.34
C CYS A 427 -18.74 -3.39 13.09
N GLN A 428 -19.55 -3.37 14.14
CA GLN A 428 -20.98 -3.07 14.05
C GLN A 428 -21.23 -1.61 13.63
N GLU A 429 -20.47 -0.64 14.17
CA GLU A 429 -20.53 0.77 13.76
C GLU A 429 -20.18 0.94 12.27
N ARG A 430 -19.35 0.05 11.72
CA ARG A 430 -18.92 0.02 10.31
C ARG A 430 -19.76 -0.93 9.43
N ARG A 431 -20.99 -1.21 9.81
CA ARG A 431 -21.92 -2.07 9.07
C ARG A 431 -21.44 -3.52 8.88
N GLY A 432 -20.53 -3.98 9.73
CA GLY A 432 -19.95 -5.31 9.63
C GLY A 432 -20.97 -6.40 9.99
N VAL A 433 -21.00 -7.46 9.19
CA VAL A 433 -21.78 -8.67 9.42
C VAL A 433 -20.89 -9.68 10.13
N TYR A 434 -21.26 -10.04 11.36
CA TYR A 434 -20.54 -11.03 12.14
C TYR A 434 -20.70 -12.43 11.52
N ILE A 435 -19.59 -13.11 11.26
CA ILE A 435 -19.55 -14.46 10.69
C ILE A 435 -19.23 -15.49 11.77
N GLY A 436 -18.24 -15.20 12.63
CA GLY A 436 -17.83 -16.12 13.66
C GLY A 436 -16.69 -15.59 14.52
N MET A 437 -16.43 -16.32 15.59
CA MET A 437 -15.30 -16.06 16.49
C MET A 437 -14.71 -17.40 16.90
N GLU A 438 -13.40 -17.47 16.91
CA GLU A 438 -12.64 -18.63 17.34
C GLU A 438 -11.56 -18.20 18.33
N TYR A 439 -11.38 -18.95 19.40
CA TYR A 439 -10.28 -18.76 20.33
C TYR A 439 -9.11 -19.62 19.90
N ILE A 440 -7.96 -19.00 19.61
CA ILE A 440 -6.74 -19.72 19.21
C ILE A 440 -6.04 -20.24 20.47
N GLU A 441 -6.02 -19.42 21.56
CA GLU A 441 -5.43 -19.73 22.86
C GLU A 441 -6.21 -19.09 24.00
N GLU A 442 -5.86 -19.45 25.27
CA GLU A 442 -6.35 -18.70 26.43
C GLU A 442 -5.92 -17.23 26.32
N GLY A 443 -6.89 -16.36 26.01
CA GLY A 443 -6.68 -14.91 25.95
C GLY A 443 -6.62 -14.29 24.55
N ARG A 444 -6.66 -15.07 23.45
CA ARG A 444 -6.67 -14.53 22.07
C ARG A 444 -7.82 -15.10 21.24
N ALA A 445 -8.48 -14.23 20.48
CA ALA A 445 -9.59 -14.58 19.61
C ALA A 445 -9.37 -14.04 18.19
N VAL A 446 -9.85 -14.80 17.20
CA VAL A 446 -10.03 -14.34 15.82
C VAL A 446 -11.50 -14.05 15.61
N LEU A 447 -11.79 -12.83 15.24
CA LEU A 447 -13.12 -12.38 14.84
C LEU A 447 -13.19 -12.38 13.31
N ARG A 448 -14.22 -13.03 12.76
CA ARG A 448 -14.48 -13.03 11.31
C ARG A 448 -15.69 -12.18 11.01
N TYR A 449 -15.52 -11.22 10.14
CA TYR A 449 -16.54 -10.27 9.70
C TYR A 449 -16.58 -10.13 8.19
N GLU A 450 -17.75 -9.83 7.66
CA GLU A 450 -17.89 -9.25 6.33
C GLU A 450 -18.14 -7.76 6.48
N LEU A 451 -17.26 -6.96 5.87
CA LEU A 451 -17.28 -5.50 5.98
C LEU A 451 -17.34 -4.86 4.59
N PRO A 452 -18.12 -3.79 4.40
CA PRO A 452 -17.99 -2.99 3.18
C PRO A 452 -16.59 -2.37 3.11
N LEU A 453 -15.92 -2.55 1.98
CA LEU A 453 -14.55 -2.04 1.79
C LEU A 453 -14.45 -0.53 2.06
N ASN A 454 -15.47 0.23 1.65
CA ASN A 454 -15.50 1.68 1.87
C ASN A 454 -15.50 2.09 3.36
N GLU A 455 -15.95 1.22 4.26
CA GLU A 455 -15.93 1.48 5.71
C GLU A 455 -14.57 1.14 6.36
N ILE A 456 -13.69 0.43 5.65
CA ILE A 456 -12.35 0.06 6.11
C ILE A 456 -11.30 1.06 5.65
N ILE A 457 -11.47 1.62 4.46
CA ILE A 457 -10.48 2.47 3.78
C ILE A 457 -10.09 3.70 4.61
N TYR A 458 -11.00 4.25 5.40
CA TYR A 458 -10.68 5.48 6.12
C TYR A 458 -9.94 5.17 7.45
N ASP A 459 -10.46 5.48 8.54
CA ASP A 459 -9.88 5.44 9.88
C ASP A 459 -10.08 4.13 10.65
N PHE A 460 -10.55 3.06 9.97
CA PHE A 460 -10.85 1.77 10.64
C PHE A 460 -9.61 1.16 11.30
N PHE A 461 -8.47 1.20 10.64
CA PHE A 461 -7.23 0.62 11.17
C PHE A 461 -6.72 1.37 12.41
N ASP A 462 -6.81 2.70 12.39
CA ASP A 462 -6.43 3.55 13.53
C ASP A 462 -7.42 3.36 14.69
N ALA A 463 -8.71 3.28 14.40
CA ALA A 463 -9.75 2.97 15.40
C ALA A 463 -9.55 1.58 16.00
N LEU A 464 -9.17 0.59 15.18
CA LEU A 464 -8.87 -0.77 15.62
C LEU A 464 -7.70 -0.77 16.61
N LYS A 465 -6.58 -0.16 16.25
CA LYS A 465 -5.39 -0.02 17.12
C LYS A 465 -5.70 0.77 18.40
N SER A 466 -6.38 1.88 18.27
CA SER A 466 -6.74 2.72 19.43
C SER A 466 -7.63 1.97 20.43
N ARG A 467 -8.71 1.31 19.95
CA ARG A 467 -9.65 0.57 20.81
C ARG A 467 -9.06 -0.70 21.42
N SER A 468 -8.01 -1.26 20.81
CA SER A 468 -7.30 -2.44 21.32
C SER A 468 -5.98 -2.13 22.01
N ARG A 469 -5.61 -0.86 22.15
CA ARG A 469 -4.28 -0.42 22.63
C ARG A 469 -3.11 -1.02 21.84
N GLY A 470 -3.31 -1.23 20.55
CA GLY A 470 -2.31 -1.82 19.65
C GLY A 470 -2.30 -3.36 19.60
N TYR A 471 -3.17 -4.04 20.35
CA TYR A 471 -3.21 -5.52 20.41
C TYR A 471 -4.08 -6.16 19.32
N ALA A 472 -4.79 -5.40 18.50
CA ALA A 472 -5.56 -5.96 17.40
C ALA A 472 -4.83 -5.81 16.07
N SER A 473 -4.83 -6.87 15.29
CA SER A 473 -4.37 -6.90 13.90
C SER A 473 -5.52 -7.26 12.96
N LEU A 474 -5.44 -6.78 11.73
CA LEU A 474 -6.45 -6.96 10.69
C LEU A 474 -5.79 -7.52 9.45
N ASP A 475 -6.40 -8.54 8.87
CA ASP A 475 -6.20 -8.96 7.50
C ASP A 475 -7.55 -9.05 6.78
N TYR A 476 -7.59 -8.82 5.46
CA TYR A 476 -8.84 -8.87 4.71
C TYR A 476 -8.63 -9.25 3.26
N GLU A 477 -9.63 -9.94 2.70
CA GLU A 477 -9.67 -10.35 1.31
C GLU A 477 -10.96 -9.90 0.64
N MET A 478 -10.89 -9.60 -0.66
CA MET A 478 -12.08 -9.30 -1.45
C MET A 478 -12.99 -10.52 -1.53
N LYS A 479 -14.21 -10.40 -1.00
CA LYS A 479 -15.25 -11.43 -1.10
C LYS A 479 -16.09 -11.31 -2.37
N GLY A 480 -16.35 -10.08 -2.83
CA GLY A 480 -17.20 -9.80 -3.99
C GLY A 480 -18.01 -8.53 -3.80
N TYR A 481 -19.17 -8.46 -4.44
CA TYR A 481 -20.06 -7.30 -4.42
C TYR A 481 -21.41 -7.70 -3.82
N GLN A 482 -22.02 -6.76 -3.09
CA GLN A 482 -23.34 -6.93 -2.49
C GLN A 482 -24.19 -5.70 -2.74
N GLN A 483 -25.47 -5.91 -3.05
CA GLN A 483 -26.45 -4.83 -3.18
C GLN A 483 -26.59 -4.06 -1.87
N SER A 484 -26.60 -2.73 -1.98
CA SER A 484 -26.68 -1.84 -0.83
C SER A 484 -27.45 -0.56 -1.16
N GLU A 485 -28.06 0.05 -0.15
CA GLU A 485 -28.78 1.33 -0.29
C GLU A 485 -27.79 2.51 -0.29
N LEU A 486 -27.18 2.76 -1.44
CA LEU A 486 -26.18 3.79 -1.63
C LEU A 486 -26.77 5.07 -2.19
N VAL A 487 -26.25 6.20 -1.74
CA VAL A 487 -26.64 7.53 -2.21
C VAL A 487 -25.41 8.40 -2.48
N LYS A 488 -25.52 9.31 -3.44
CA LYS A 488 -24.52 10.35 -3.66
C LYS A 488 -24.73 11.46 -2.64
N LEU A 489 -23.69 11.76 -1.88
CA LEU A 489 -23.60 12.87 -0.95
C LEU A 489 -22.78 13.99 -1.59
N ASP A 490 -23.42 15.09 -1.91
CA ASP A 490 -22.81 16.26 -2.53
C ASP A 490 -22.54 17.36 -1.50
N ILE A 491 -21.39 18.00 -1.59
CA ILE A 491 -21.03 19.17 -0.79
C ILE A 491 -21.16 20.42 -1.66
N LEU A 492 -21.98 21.36 -1.18
CA LEU A 492 -22.14 22.65 -1.81
C LEU A 492 -21.49 23.74 -0.96
N ILE A 493 -20.56 24.48 -1.55
CA ILE A 493 -19.93 25.65 -0.94
C ILE A 493 -20.42 26.90 -1.64
N ASN A 494 -20.96 27.85 -0.91
CA ASN A 494 -21.62 29.04 -1.44
C ASN A 494 -22.75 28.73 -2.43
N LYS A 495 -23.39 27.54 -2.31
CA LYS A 495 -24.46 26.98 -3.17
C LYS A 495 -23.97 26.40 -4.49
N GLU A 496 -22.70 26.31 -4.73
CA GLU A 496 -22.09 25.64 -5.87
C GLU A 496 -21.60 24.26 -5.43
N GLU A 497 -21.90 23.24 -6.21
CA GLU A 497 -21.46 21.88 -5.97
C GLU A 497 -19.93 21.79 -6.20
N VAL A 498 -19.24 21.14 -5.29
CA VAL A 498 -17.83 20.86 -5.40
C VAL A 498 -17.67 19.38 -5.69
N ASP A 499 -17.52 19.05 -6.96
CA ASP A 499 -17.44 17.67 -7.47
C ASP A 499 -16.34 16.84 -6.81
N ALA A 500 -15.22 17.46 -6.48
CA ALA A 500 -14.09 16.83 -5.77
C ALA A 500 -14.43 16.43 -4.32
N LEU A 501 -15.54 16.92 -3.76
CA LEU A 501 -16.05 16.60 -2.42
C LEU A 501 -17.37 15.81 -2.46
N SER A 502 -17.66 15.14 -3.57
CA SER A 502 -18.79 14.23 -3.70
C SER A 502 -18.41 12.81 -3.29
N PHE A 503 -19.31 12.12 -2.58
CA PHE A 503 -19.08 10.76 -2.04
C PHE A 503 -20.25 9.84 -2.36
N ILE A 504 -19.99 8.56 -2.49
CA ILE A 504 -21.02 7.53 -2.39
C ILE A 504 -21.00 6.99 -0.96
N VAL A 505 -22.13 7.05 -0.29
CA VAL A 505 -22.28 6.63 1.11
C VAL A 505 -23.57 5.81 1.28
N HIS A 506 -23.63 5.01 2.34
CA HIS A 506 -24.88 4.33 2.69
C HIS A 506 -25.94 5.34 3.13
N ALA A 507 -27.19 5.12 2.75
CA ALA A 507 -28.29 6.06 2.99
C ALA A 507 -28.48 6.38 4.48
N GLU A 508 -28.32 5.40 5.37
CA GLU A 508 -28.46 5.58 6.82
C GLU A 508 -27.37 6.47 7.42
N THR A 509 -26.13 6.38 6.92
CA THR A 509 -24.98 7.15 7.44
C THR A 509 -24.83 8.53 6.78
N ALA A 510 -25.54 8.79 5.68
CA ALA A 510 -25.41 10.01 4.87
C ALA A 510 -25.59 11.31 5.69
N TYR A 511 -26.56 11.35 6.62
CA TYR A 511 -26.81 12.53 7.45
C TYR A 511 -25.64 12.82 8.41
N GLU A 512 -25.20 11.81 9.13
CA GLU A 512 -24.13 11.97 10.12
C GLU A 512 -22.81 12.37 9.44
N ARG A 513 -22.47 11.68 8.35
CA ARG A 513 -21.26 11.97 7.56
C ARG A 513 -21.31 13.37 6.95
N GLY A 514 -22.44 13.76 6.35
CA GLY A 514 -22.63 15.10 5.80
C GLY A 514 -22.54 16.21 6.85
N ARG A 515 -23.01 15.94 8.07
CA ARG A 515 -22.90 16.87 9.20
C ARG A 515 -21.46 17.05 9.65
N LYS A 516 -20.71 15.96 9.85
CA LYS A 516 -19.29 15.99 10.23
C LYS A 516 -18.47 16.74 9.18
N MET A 517 -18.67 16.43 7.89
CA MET A 517 -18.00 17.10 6.77
C MET A 517 -18.26 18.61 6.76
N CYS A 518 -19.52 19.03 6.88
CA CYS A 518 -19.85 20.46 6.94
C CYS A 518 -19.18 21.17 8.13
N SER A 519 -19.06 20.49 9.27
CA SER A 519 -18.41 21.05 10.46
C SER A 519 -16.89 21.22 10.26
N LYS A 520 -16.21 20.18 9.77
CA LYS A 520 -14.76 20.23 9.47
C LYS A 520 -14.45 21.31 8.40
N LEU A 521 -15.17 21.32 7.29
CA LEU A 521 -15.01 22.34 6.24
C LEU A 521 -15.22 23.77 6.75
N LYS A 522 -16.11 23.98 7.70
CA LYS A 522 -16.33 25.29 8.32
C LYS A 522 -15.10 25.76 9.13
N GLU A 523 -14.35 24.87 9.70
CA GLU A 523 -13.13 25.15 10.46
C GLU A 523 -11.98 25.53 9.53
N GLU A 524 -11.82 24.80 8.43
CA GLU A 524 -10.75 24.95 7.46
C GLU A 524 -10.95 26.12 6.48
N ILE A 525 -12.19 26.37 6.07
CA ILE A 525 -12.46 27.45 5.10
C ILE A 525 -12.30 28.82 5.76
N PRO A 526 -11.39 29.68 5.27
CA PRO A 526 -11.12 30.99 5.86
C PRO A 526 -12.32 31.91 5.77
N ARG A 527 -12.47 32.81 6.75
CA ARG A 527 -13.53 33.81 6.75
C ARG A 527 -13.34 34.83 5.65
N HIS A 528 -14.36 35.01 4.83
CA HIS A 528 -14.43 36.04 3.80
C HIS A 528 -15.22 37.28 4.25
N LEU A 529 -15.32 38.30 3.39
CA LEU A 529 -16.12 39.50 3.64
C LEU A 529 -17.63 39.23 3.55
N PHE A 530 -18.03 38.03 3.15
CA PHE A 530 -19.44 37.58 3.07
C PHE A 530 -19.57 36.20 3.78
N GLU A 531 -20.79 35.80 4.06
CA GLU A 531 -21.11 34.52 4.65
C GLU A 531 -21.04 33.42 3.60
N ILE A 532 -20.34 32.32 3.92
CA ILE A 532 -20.21 31.14 3.06
C ILE A 532 -21.05 30.03 3.68
N PRO A 533 -22.21 29.68 3.09
CA PRO A 533 -22.93 28.47 3.47
C PRO A 533 -22.22 27.24 2.93
N ILE A 534 -22.02 26.25 3.79
CA ILE A 534 -21.54 24.91 3.46
C ILE A 534 -22.72 23.98 3.68
N GLN A 535 -23.08 23.20 2.67
CA GLN A 535 -24.28 22.37 2.71
C GLN A 535 -23.94 20.97 2.20
N ALA A 536 -24.47 19.96 2.89
CA ALA A 536 -24.45 18.58 2.41
C ALA A 536 -25.84 18.25 1.85
N ALA A 537 -25.89 17.65 0.68
CA ALA A 537 -27.12 17.31 -0.01
C ALA A 537 -27.11 15.87 -0.53
N VAL A 538 -28.28 15.24 -0.56
CA VAL A 538 -28.54 13.97 -1.23
C VAL A 538 -29.58 14.25 -2.31
N GLY A 539 -29.16 14.21 -3.56
CA GLY A 539 -29.96 14.70 -4.69
C GLY A 539 -30.32 16.16 -4.51
N SER A 540 -31.63 16.50 -4.58
CA SER A 540 -32.09 17.88 -4.38
C SER A 540 -32.29 18.28 -2.91
N LYS A 541 -32.15 17.33 -1.96
CA LYS A 541 -32.46 17.56 -0.54
C LYS A 541 -31.21 17.92 0.23
N ILE A 542 -31.18 19.12 0.82
CA ILE A 542 -30.12 19.52 1.77
C ILE A 542 -30.40 18.81 3.09
N ILE A 543 -29.44 18.00 3.54
CA ILE A 543 -29.52 17.22 4.78
C ILE A 543 -28.78 17.88 5.94
N SER A 544 -27.72 18.66 5.67
CA SER A 544 -26.96 19.37 6.69
C SER A 544 -26.50 20.74 6.18
N ARG A 545 -26.30 21.68 7.09
CA ARG A 545 -25.85 23.04 6.74
C ARG A 545 -25.04 23.65 7.87
N GLU A 546 -23.87 24.16 7.53
CA GLU A 546 -23.05 25.04 8.35
C GLU A 546 -22.80 26.37 7.65
N THR A 547 -22.28 27.35 8.36
CA THR A 547 -22.00 28.66 7.77
C THR A 547 -20.73 29.27 8.34
N VAL A 548 -19.76 29.57 7.46
CA VAL A 548 -18.60 30.38 7.81
C VAL A 548 -19.04 31.83 7.90
N LYS A 549 -18.92 32.43 9.10
CA LYS A 549 -19.35 33.79 9.36
C LYS A 549 -18.48 34.80 8.64
N ALA A 550 -19.08 35.83 8.05
CA ALA A 550 -18.36 36.91 7.41
C ALA A 550 -17.44 37.66 8.40
N MET A 551 -16.26 38.08 7.93
CA MET A 551 -15.43 39.03 8.66
C MET A 551 -16.21 40.34 8.89
N ARG A 552 -16.25 40.81 10.13
CA ARG A 552 -16.85 42.08 10.46
C ARG A 552 -15.76 43.14 10.40
N LYS A 553 -15.86 44.05 9.44
CA LYS A 553 -15.11 45.30 9.48
C LYS A 553 -15.89 46.26 10.40
N ASP A 554 -15.27 46.76 11.45
CA ASP A 554 -15.91 47.74 12.33
C ASP A 554 -16.02 49.08 11.59
N VAL A 555 -17.12 49.24 10.88
CA VAL A 555 -17.42 50.48 10.13
C VAL A 555 -17.90 51.60 11.04
N LEU A 556 -18.12 51.28 12.33
CA LEU A 556 -18.59 52.25 13.35
C LEU A 556 -17.45 52.84 14.18
N ALA A 557 -16.21 52.26 14.13
CA ALA A 557 -15.06 52.72 14.87
C ALA A 557 -14.71 54.19 14.66
N LYS A 558 -15.05 54.75 13.50
CA LYS A 558 -14.85 56.17 13.15
C LYS A 558 -16.07 57.07 13.39
N CYS A 559 -17.16 56.53 13.96
CA CYS A 559 -18.33 57.31 14.28
C CYS A 559 -18.28 57.84 15.70
N TYR A 560 -17.71 59.02 15.89
CA TYR A 560 -17.79 59.77 17.11
C TYR A 560 -19.17 60.44 17.25
N GLY A 561 -19.88 60.16 18.36
CA GLY A 561 -21.16 60.78 18.69
C GLY A 561 -22.42 59.98 18.37
N GLY A 562 -23.52 60.34 18.95
CA GLY A 562 -24.80 59.62 18.98
C GLY A 562 -25.64 59.62 17.72
N ASP A 563 -25.10 59.85 16.51
CA ASP A 563 -25.87 59.85 15.26
C ASP A 563 -26.29 58.44 14.85
N ILE A 564 -27.46 58.04 15.33
CA ILE A 564 -28.07 56.72 15.09
C ILE A 564 -28.39 56.51 13.60
N SER A 565 -28.78 57.58 12.89
CA SER A 565 -29.12 57.53 11.47
C SER A 565 -27.92 57.21 10.60
N ARG A 566 -26.77 57.81 10.89
CA ARG A 566 -25.53 57.57 10.18
C ARG A 566 -24.96 56.17 10.46
N LYS A 567 -25.08 55.66 11.70
CA LYS A 567 -24.71 54.29 12.08
C LYS A 567 -25.57 53.28 11.29
N ARG A 568 -26.86 53.48 11.24
CA ARG A 568 -27.82 52.63 10.52
C ARG A 568 -27.52 52.60 9.03
N LYS A 569 -27.25 53.75 8.41
CA LYS A 569 -26.93 53.90 6.99
C LYS A 569 -25.59 53.19 6.60
N LEU A 570 -24.58 53.26 7.48
CA LEU A 570 -23.31 52.59 7.29
C LEU A 570 -23.43 51.06 7.40
N LEU A 571 -24.20 50.54 8.36
CA LEU A 571 -24.51 49.11 8.51
C LEU A 571 -25.30 48.59 7.30
N GLU A 572 -26.23 49.38 6.78
CA GLU A 572 -27.03 49.03 5.62
C GLU A 572 -26.21 48.98 4.32
N LYS A 573 -25.29 49.97 4.13
CA LYS A 573 -24.30 49.94 3.04
C LYS A 573 -23.34 48.75 3.15
N GLN A 574 -22.93 48.38 4.35
CA GLN A 574 -22.07 47.20 4.59
C GLN A 574 -22.86 45.91 4.22
N LYS A 575 -24.14 45.81 4.60
CA LYS A 575 -24.99 44.67 4.27
C LYS A 575 -25.21 44.54 2.75
N GLN A 576 -25.45 45.65 2.06
CA GLN A 576 -25.59 45.67 0.59
C GLN A 576 -24.27 45.34 -0.11
N GLY A 577 -23.14 45.86 0.38
CA GLY A 577 -21.80 45.53 -0.13
C GLY A 577 -21.47 44.04 -0.01
N LYS A 578 -21.78 43.44 1.15
CA LYS A 578 -21.62 41.98 1.37
C LYS A 578 -22.50 41.16 0.44
N LYS A 579 -23.75 41.60 0.18
CA LYS A 579 -24.66 40.91 -0.75
C LYS A 579 -24.13 40.95 -2.19
N ARG A 580 -23.54 42.07 -2.64
CA ARG A 580 -22.92 42.19 -3.97
C ARG A 580 -21.63 41.33 -4.07
N MET A 581 -20.77 41.35 -3.06
CA MET A 581 -19.55 40.53 -3.04
C MET A 581 -19.87 39.04 -3.08
N ARG A 582 -20.95 38.61 -2.43
CA ARG A 582 -21.41 37.20 -2.49
C ARG A 582 -21.83 36.77 -3.89
N GLN A 583 -22.30 37.70 -4.74
CA GLN A 583 -22.72 37.38 -6.12
C GLN A 583 -21.56 37.30 -7.11
N VAL A 584 -20.38 37.78 -6.76
CA VAL A 584 -19.22 37.92 -7.66
C VAL A 584 -17.99 37.18 -7.10
N GLY A 585 -18.00 36.80 -5.82
CA GLY A 585 -16.81 36.21 -5.18
C GLY A 585 -16.73 34.68 -5.32
N ASN A 586 -15.70 34.18 -5.98
CA ASN A 586 -15.30 32.81 -5.87
C ASN A 586 -14.76 32.54 -4.46
N VAL A 587 -15.08 31.38 -3.91
CA VAL A 587 -14.54 30.90 -2.64
C VAL A 587 -13.35 30.03 -2.97
N GLU A 588 -12.17 30.45 -2.57
CA GLU A 588 -10.98 29.57 -2.60
C GLU A 588 -11.13 28.54 -1.48
N ILE A 589 -11.04 27.27 -1.86
CA ILE A 589 -11.04 26.15 -0.94
C ILE A 589 -9.57 25.76 -0.72
N PRO A 590 -9.03 25.91 0.50
CA PRO A 590 -7.65 25.54 0.77
C PRO A 590 -7.46 24.03 0.65
N GLN A 591 -6.24 23.59 0.38
CA GLN A 591 -5.90 22.17 0.24
C GLN A 591 -6.21 21.39 1.52
N GLU A 592 -5.98 21.98 2.66
CA GLU A 592 -6.26 21.43 3.98
C GLU A 592 -7.74 21.05 4.14
N ALA A 593 -8.65 21.79 3.50
CA ALA A 593 -10.09 21.50 3.53
C ALA A 593 -10.44 20.16 2.83
N PHE A 594 -9.72 19.79 1.77
CA PHE A 594 -9.90 18.49 1.11
C PHE A 594 -9.35 17.36 1.99
N MET A 595 -8.23 17.59 2.65
CA MET A 595 -7.61 16.60 3.54
C MET A 595 -8.39 16.42 4.84
N SER A 596 -8.95 17.48 5.42
CA SER A 596 -9.71 17.42 6.68
C SER A 596 -10.99 16.57 6.57
N VAL A 597 -11.56 16.50 5.36
CA VAL A 597 -12.75 15.67 5.10
C VAL A 597 -12.42 14.17 5.09
N LEU A 598 -11.15 13.80 4.92
CA LEU A 598 -10.70 12.39 4.94
C LEU A 598 -10.57 11.86 6.38
N LYS A 599 -10.33 12.76 7.35
CA LYS A 599 -10.08 12.45 8.77
C LYS A 599 -11.27 12.90 9.64
N LEU A 600 -12.43 12.30 9.41
CA LEU A 600 -13.68 12.71 10.07
C LEU A 600 -13.79 12.25 11.52
N ASP A 601 -13.08 11.23 11.95
CA ASP A 601 -13.21 10.59 13.25
C ASP A 601 -11.98 10.79 14.17
N GLU A 602 -11.04 11.69 13.83
CA GLU A 602 -9.85 12.03 14.65
C GLU A 602 -10.14 13.01 15.80
N ASP A 603 -11.36 13.14 16.34
CA ASP A 603 -11.69 13.97 17.53
C ASP A 603 -11.94 13.14 18.77
#